data_6cba4da7089836eaa5d8519d68c2c8ec
#
_entry.id   6cba4da7089836eaa5d8519d68c2c8ec
#
_cell.length_a   1.000
_cell.length_b   1.000
_cell.length_c   1.000
_cell.angle_alpha   90.00
_cell.angle_beta   90.00
_cell.angle_gamma   90.00
#
_symmetry.space_group_name_H-M   'P 1'
#
loop_
_entity.id
_entity.type
_entity.pdbx_description
1 polymer ?
#
loop_
_entity_poly.entity_id
_entity_poly.type
_entity_poly.pdbx_seq_one_letter_code
_entity_poly.pdbx_strand_id
1 'polypeptide(L)'
;MKRSFSKENVRRNMTNHNRAVENENKSAQNIDEEIKNEPESGESCVRTPDVQSRKKRTLYGIVAVLSLIVFFISMLPLAVAKINVGVVIPAVGSILLAVYCLLSLKFPLENIPWKQEMSEEYLQRIKDASEKQRTRKTKFRKSIILGIKKEELEEFDKSEENYIPGMLMSREKRVLIDRAVWTLVAIAVFMTGVISYMMLNGYTKFEGKYRGQTVVVLGAKVNGNKPSQSLRYRLDGSIKILKAHKDAKCIVSGGQGKGETVAEADVMREYLLKNGIERDRIFIENKSKNTRQNIEFSKELAKKNNLSQKFIVVTDKYHLYRASNYCKVLGIEFYGYGVKTRKDLVISYWTREMMAVFYELILG
;
A
#
# COMPACT_ATOMS: atom_id res chain seq x y z
N MET A 1 1.80 10.39 106.11
CA MET A 1 2.16 9.47 104.98
C MET A 1 1.38 9.75 103.71
N LYS A 2 1.16 11.00 103.26
CA LYS A 2 0.34 11.30 102.05
C LYS A 2 0.93 12.37 101.12
N ARG A 3 2.21 12.69 101.18
CA ARG A 3 2.89 13.73 100.30
C ARG A 3 4.07 13.22 99.50
N SER A 4 4.46 11.96 99.65
CA SER A 4 5.60 11.40 98.90
C SER A 4 5.24 10.83 97.54
N PHE A 5 4.00 10.39 97.32
CA PHE A 5 3.54 9.72 96.09
C PHE A 5 3.29 10.69 94.88
N SER A 6 3.15 11.93 95.13
CA SER A 6 2.87 12.96 94.11
C SER A 6 4.11 13.39 93.31
N LYS A 7 5.24 13.45 93.88
CA LYS A 7 6.50 13.93 93.21
C LYS A 7 7.15 12.90 92.29
N GLU A 8 6.97 11.65 92.59
CA GLU A 8 7.53 10.56 91.77
C GLU A 8 6.67 10.31 90.46
N ASN A 9 5.39 10.43 90.56
CA ASN A 9 4.49 10.38 89.38
C ASN A 9 4.65 11.60 88.42
N VAL A 10 4.91 12.77 88.94
CA VAL A 10 5.20 13.98 88.14
C VAL A 10 6.57 13.84 87.45
N ARG A 11 7.56 13.28 88.11
CA ARG A 11 8.86 13.00 87.46
C ARG A 11 8.75 11.92 86.35
N ARG A 12 8.02 10.85 86.61
CA ARG A 12 7.80 9.80 85.59
C ARG A 12 7.01 10.33 84.33
N ASN A 13 6.01 11.19 84.52
CA ASN A 13 5.28 11.78 83.44
C ASN A 13 6.14 12.82 82.66
N MET A 14 7.02 13.60 83.32
CA MET A 14 7.99 14.47 82.67
C MET A 14 9.01 13.70 81.84
N THR A 15 9.56 12.57 82.42
CA THR A 15 10.53 11.73 81.66
C THR A 15 9.91 11.05 80.49
N ASN A 16 8.64 10.61 80.54
CA ASN A 16 7.90 10.02 79.43
C ASN A 16 7.53 11.06 78.39
N HIS A 17 7.19 12.30 78.80
CA HIS A 17 6.87 13.40 77.88
C HIS A 17 8.16 13.83 77.12
N ASN A 18 9.30 13.96 77.81
CA ASN A 18 10.56 14.30 77.13
C ASN A 18 11.06 13.18 76.20
N ARG A 19 10.84 11.91 76.53
CA ARG A 19 11.09 10.80 75.57
C ARG A 19 10.21 10.81 74.38
N ALA A 20 8.93 11.18 74.51
CA ALA A 20 7.99 11.28 73.38
C ALA A 20 8.41 12.45 72.45
N VAL A 21 8.76 13.60 72.98
CA VAL A 21 9.24 14.76 72.21
C VAL A 21 10.60 14.47 71.55
N GLU A 22 11.50 13.70 72.20
CA GLU A 22 12.77 13.31 71.61
C GLU A 22 12.62 12.31 70.46
N ASN A 23 11.61 11.40 70.56
CA ASN A 23 11.26 10.46 69.47
C ASN A 23 10.56 11.19 68.33
N GLU A 24 9.68 12.16 68.57
CA GLU A 24 9.08 12.98 67.52
C GLU A 24 10.12 13.82 66.78
N ASN A 25 11.10 14.42 67.51
CA ASN A 25 12.20 15.16 66.88
C ASN A 25 13.15 14.26 66.09
N LYS A 26 13.41 13.02 66.52
CA LYS A 26 14.18 12.03 65.74
C LYS A 26 13.42 11.55 64.52
N SER A 27 12.09 11.40 64.60
CA SER A 27 11.24 11.06 63.44
C SER A 27 11.23 12.22 62.43
N ALA A 28 11.13 13.47 62.90
CA ALA A 28 11.19 14.65 62.04
C ALA A 28 12.56 14.82 61.36
N GLN A 29 13.68 14.59 62.09
CA GLN A 29 15.01 14.61 61.49
C GLN A 29 15.23 13.50 60.47
N ASN A 30 14.72 12.29 60.69
CA ASN A 30 14.76 11.22 59.70
C ASN A 30 13.93 11.53 58.44
N ILE A 31 12.79 12.20 58.60
CA ILE A 31 11.97 12.65 57.45
C ILE A 31 12.70 13.74 56.67
N ASP A 32 13.37 14.67 57.35
CA ASP A 32 14.17 15.72 56.70
C ASP A 32 15.43 15.16 56.01
N GLU A 33 16.03 14.08 56.52
CA GLU A 33 17.12 13.35 55.84
C GLU A 33 16.62 12.48 54.67
N GLU A 34 15.46 11.87 54.79
CA GLU A 34 14.82 11.15 53.64
C GLU A 34 14.43 12.14 52.52
N ILE A 35 13.90 13.34 52.89
CA ILE A 35 13.55 14.36 51.88
C ILE A 35 14.83 14.96 51.24
N LYS A 36 15.94 15.04 51.94
CA LYS A 36 17.23 15.48 51.35
C LYS A 36 17.95 14.44 50.52
N ASN A 37 17.62 13.17 50.69
CA ASN A 37 18.19 12.05 49.92
C ASN A 37 17.28 11.56 48.79
N GLU A 38 16.07 12.13 48.62
CA GLU A 38 15.37 11.96 47.34
C GLU A 38 16.15 12.70 46.26
N PRO A 39 16.58 12.01 45.19
CA PRO A 39 17.20 12.67 44.06
C PRO A 39 16.22 13.71 43.55
N GLU A 40 16.63 14.95 43.39
CA GLU A 40 15.86 16.01 42.73
C GLU A 40 15.32 15.49 41.40
N SER A 41 14.12 14.92 41.43
CA SER A 41 13.39 14.49 40.25
C SER A 41 12.74 15.70 39.52
N GLY A 42 13.51 16.78 39.47
CA GLY A 42 13.18 18.01 38.76
C GLY A 42 13.88 18.16 37.42
N GLU A 43 14.76 17.25 37.02
CA GLU A 43 15.18 17.13 35.64
C GLU A 43 14.08 16.42 34.88
N SER A 44 13.39 17.17 34.03
CA SER A 44 12.64 16.61 32.91
C SER A 44 13.58 15.65 32.19
N CYS A 45 13.46 14.35 32.51
CA CYS A 45 14.21 13.30 31.85
C CYS A 45 13.76 13.29 30.39
N VAL A 46 14.30 14.19 29.58
CA VAL A 46 14.33 14.10 28.15
C VAL A 46 15.14 12.86 27.84
N ARG A 47 14.50 11.67 27.93
CA ARG A 47 15.13 10.42 27.53
C ARG A 47 15.62 10.63 26.12
N THR A 48 16.93 10.73 25.93
CA THR A 48 17.55 10.68 24.62
C THR A 48 16.99 9.44 23.93
N PRO A 49 16.38 9.58 22.74
CA PRO A 49 15.75 8.45 22.08
C PRO A 49 16.78 7.34 21.91
N ASP A 50 16.45 6.14 22.41
CA ASP A 50 17.26 4.93 22.27
C ASP A 50 17.64 4.70 20.80
N VAL A 51 18.80 4.12 20.56
CA VAL A 51 19.33 3.82 19.20
C VAL A 51 18.28 3.07 18.35
N GLN A 52 17.49 2.19 18.98
CA GLN A 52 16.43 1.43 18.31
C GLN A 52 15.27 2.33 17.88
N SER A 53 14.93 3.33 18.67
CA SER A 53 13.96 4.37 18.39
C SER A 53 14.39 5.24 17.19
N ARG A 54 15.64 5.69 17.17
CA ARG A 54 16.21 6.44 16.05
C ARG A 54 16.15 5.64 14.74
N LYS A 55 16.52 4.33 14.78
CA LYS A 55 16.43 3.46 13.60
C LYS A 55 15.01 3.34 13.06
N LYS A 56 13.99 3.17 13.93
CA LYS A 56 12.58 3.14 13.52
C LYS A 56 12.14 4.45 12.89
N ARG A 57 12.46 5.58 13.48
CA ARG A 57 12.13 6.91 12.92
C ARG A 57 12.76 7.10 11.54
N THR A 58 14.03 6.73 11.38
CA THR A 58 14.71 6.77 10.08
C THR A 58 13.99 5.87 9.05
N LEU A 59 13.59 4.66 9.45
CA LEU A 59 12.83 3.75 8.58
C LEU A 59 11.50 4.36 8.12
N TYR A 60 10.70 4.90 9.04
CA TYR A 60 9.44 5.58 8.68
C TYR A 60 9.67 6.76 7.72
N GLY A 61 10.73 7.55 7.95
CA GLY A 61 11.11 8.64 7.06
C GLY A 61 11.44 8.15 5.65
N ILE A 62 12.27 7.13 5.53
CA ILE A 62 12.65 6.52 4.25
C ILE A 62 11.41 5.96 3.54
N VAL A 63 10.57 5.21 4.24
CA VAL A 63 9.35 4.62 3.64
C VAL A 63 8.37 5.69 3.21
N ALA A 64 8.21 6.78 3.97
CA ALA A 64 7.37 7.91 3.57
C ALA A 64 7.85 8.53 2.25
N VAL A 65 9.17 8.80 2.13
CA VAL A 65 9.76 9.35 0.90
C VAL A 65 9.59 8.39 -0.28
N LEU A 66 9.90 7.10 -0.09
CA LEU A 66 9.73 6.10 -1.15
C LEU A 66 8.27 5.97 -1.58
N SER A 67 7.32 6.03 -0.63
CA SER A 67 5.88 5.99 -0.94
C SER A 67 5.46 7.21 -1.77
N LEU A 68 5.96 8.40 -1.47
CA LEU A 68 5.69 9.60 -2.27
C LEU A 68 6.29 9.46 -3.69
N ILE A 69 7.50 8.90 -3.82
CA ILE A 69 8.10 8.63 -5.13
C ILE A 69 7.20 7.67 -5.94
N VAL A 70 6.74 6.57 -5.32
CA VAL A 70 5.81 5.62 -5.97
C VAL A 70 4.51 6.31 -6.37
N PHE A 71 3.97 7.21 -5.53
CA PHE A 71 2.79 8.01 -5.87
C PHE A 71 3.01 8.83 -7.15
N PHE A 72 4.09 9.61 -7.24
CA PHE A 72 4.38 10.43 -8.42
C PHE A 72 4.63 9.58 -9.67
N ILE A 73 5.38 8.47 -9.55
CA ILE A 73 5.60 7.54 -10.67
C ILE A 73 4.27 6.94 -11.16
N SER A 74 3.34 6.62 -10.24
CA SER A 74 2.02 6.08 -10.58
C SER A 74 1.16 7.11 -11.32
N MET A 75 1.38 8.41 -11.11
CA MET A 75 0.67 9.49 -11.78
C MET A 75 1.18 9.78 -13.21
N LEU A 76 2.42 9.40 -13.56
CA LEU A 76 3.01 9.66 -14.88
C LEU A 76 2.12 9.22 -16.06
N PRO A 77 1.45 8.04 -16.03
CA PRO A 77 0.59 7.61 -17.13
C PRO A 77 -0.62 8.52 -17.38
N LEU A 78 -1.04 9.34 -16.42
CA LEU A 78 -2.19 10.24 -16.57
C LEU A 78 -1.97 11.31 -17.66
N ALA A 79 -0.72 11.68 -17.91
CA ALA A 79 -0.37 12.62 -18.98
C ALA A 79 -0.66 12.06 -20.40
N VAL A 80 -0.79 10.74 -20.54
CA VAL A 80 -0.83 10.05 -21.83
C VAL A 80 -2.02 9.09 -21.95
N ALA A 81 -2.56 8.59 -20.85
CA ALA A 81 -3.59 7.55 -20.81
C ALA A 81 -4.74 7.92 -19.88
N LYS A 82 -5.90 7.28 -20.10
CA LYS A 82 -7.05 7.40 -19.19
C LYS A 82 -6.74 6.74 -17.84
N ILE A 83 -7.36 7.28 -16.78
CA ILE A 83 -7.32 6.69 -15.44
C ILE A 83 -7.75 5.21 -15.53
N ASN A 84 -6.96 4.32 -14.96
CA ASN A 84 -7.24 2.89 -14.85
C ASN A 84 -6.80 2.34 -13.50
N VAL A 85 -7.22 1.13 -13.18
CA VAL A 85 -6.91 0.46 -11.90
C VAL A 85 -5.41 0.36 -11.63
N GLY A 86 -4.60 0.18 -12.68
CA GLY A 86 -3.13 0.13 -12.57
C GLY A 86 -2.48 1.46 -12.18
N VAL A 87 -3.19 2.57 -12.26
CA VAL A 87 -2.77 3.90 -11.75
C VAL A 87 -3.33 4.13 -10.35
N VAL A 88 -4.63 3.88 -10.16
CA VAL A 88 -5.34 4.23 -8.92
C VAL A 88 -4.84 3.44 -7.72
N ILE A 89 -4.69 2.12 -7.82
CA ILE A 89 -4.30 1.28 -6.68
C ILE A 89 -2.92 1.64 -6.12
N PRO A 90 -1.83 1.71 -6.94
CA PRO A 90 -0.53 2.10 -6.40
C PRO A 90 -0.54 3.53 -5.85
N ALA A 91 -1.26 4.46 -6.47
CA ALA A 91 -1.34 5.83 -6.03
C ALA A 91 -2.02 5.96 -4.66
N VAL A 92 -3.21 5.37 -4.50
CA VAL A 92 -3.95 5.40 -3.22
C VAL A 92 -3.18 4.66 -2.13
N GLY A 93 -2.67 3.46 -2.42
CA GLY A 93 -1.90 2.68 -1.46
C GLY A 93 -0.64 3.41 -0.98
N SER A 94 0.11 4.03 -1.90
CA SER A 94 1.33 4.76 -1.55
C SER A 94 1.05 6.03 -0.74
N ILE A 95 -0.01 6.79 -1.05
CA ILE A 95 -0.35 7.99 -0.26
C ILE A 95 -0.81 7.61 1.14
N LEU A 96 -1.63 6.55 1.29
CA LEU A 96 -2.05 6.07 2.61
C LEU A 96 -0.87 5.61 3.46
N LEU A 97 0.09 4.90 2.87
CA LEU A 97 1.30 4.47 3.56
C LEU A 97 2.19 5.65 3.94
N ALA A 98 2.34 6.64 3.06
CA ALA A 98 3.08 7.87 3.36
C ALA A 98 2.45 8.63 4.54
N VAL A 99 1.14 8.83 4.53
CA VAL A 99 0.39 9.48 5.62
C VAL A 99 0.57 8.70 6.94
N TYR A 100 0.44 7.37 6.91
CA TYR A 100 0.68 6.54 8.08
C TYR A 100 2.10 6.73 8.65
N CYS A 101 3.13 6.69 7.79
CA CYS A 101 4.52 6.89 8.20
C CYS A 101 4.77 8.29 8.77
N LEU A 102 4.22 9.34 8.14
CA LEU A 102 4.33 10.72 8.63
C LEU A 102 3.64 10.90 9.99
N LEU A 103 2.46 10.32 10.18
CA LEU A 103 1.78 10.32 11.47
C LEU A 103 2.58 9.56 12.53
N SER A 104 3.22 8.46 12.17
CA SER A 104 4.09 7.70 13.08
C SER A 104 5.37 8.45 13.47
N LEU A 105 5.88 9.33 12.59
CA LEU A 105 6.99 10.25 12.91
C LEU A 105 6.55 11.37 13.85
N LYS A 106 5.35 11.93 13.63
CA LYS A 106 4.80 13.02 14.46
C LYS A 106 4.40 12.52 15.86
N PHE A 107 3.89 11.30 15.97
CA PHE A 107 3.42 10.68 17.20
C PHE A 107 4.16 9.36 17.46
N PRO A 108 5.45 9.43 17.87
CA PRO A 108 6.25 8.24 18.10
C PRO A 108 5.71 7.40 19.25
N LEU A 109 5.80 6.09 19.13
CA LEU A 109 5.35 5.11 20.13
C LEU A 109 5.97 5.32 21.52
N GLU A 110 7.17 5.85 21.56
CA GLU A 110 7.94 6.07 22.78
C GLU A 110 7.29 7.11 23.71
N ASN A 111 6.59 8.07 23.13
CA ASN A 111 5.90 9.13 23.86
C ASN A 111 4.51 8.70 24.36
N ILE A 112 4.10 7.45 24.08
CA ILE A 112 2.81 6.92 24.54
C ILE A 112 3.08 5.96 25.71
N PRO A 113 2.59 6.25 26.93
CA PRO A 113 2.81 5.39 28.09
C PRO A 113 2.08 4.06 27.94
N TRP A 114 2.61 3.00 28.59
CA TRP A 114 1.91 1.74 28.73
C TRP A 114 0.68 1.93 29.63
N LYS A 115 -0.37 1.17 29.41
CA LYS A 115 -1.60 1.26 30.23
C LYS A 115 -1.33 0.97 31.71
N GLN A 116 -0.38 0.07 32.01
CA GLN A 116 0.06 -0.26 33.37
C GLN A 116 0.86 0.86 34.06
N GLU A 117 1.50 1.74 33.30
CA GLU A 117 2.26 2.90 33.80
C GLU A 117 1.39 4.14 33.99
N MET A 118 0.12 4.07 33.54
CA MET A 118 -0.79 5.19 33.62
C MET A 118 -1.42 5.25 35.03
N SER A 119 -0.95 6.17 35.85
CA SER A 119 -1.58 6.47 37.15
C SER A 119 -3.05 6.90 36.95
N GLU A 120 -3.88 6.67 37.95
CA GLU A 120 -5.30 7.12 37.92
C GLU A 120 -5.41 8.62 37.66
N GLU A 121 -4.48 9.40 38.19
CA GLU A 121 -4.38 10.84 37.95
C GLU A 121 -4.15 11.18 36.47
N TYR A 122 -3.29 10.43 35.77
CA TYR A 122 -3.05 10.59 34.35
C TYR A 122 -4.28 10.23 33.53
N LEU A 123 -4.98 9.14 33.88
CA LEU A 123 -6.25 8.76 33.25
C LEU A 123 -7.33 9.82 33.45
N GLN A 124 -7.39 10.42 34.64
CA GLN A 124 -8.33 11.51 34.93
C GLN A 124 -8.00 12.76 34.10
N ARG A 125 -6.73 13.15 33.99
CA ARG A 125 -6.28 14.27 33.14
C ARG A 125 -6.66 14.07 31.66
N ILE A 126 -6.55 12.83 31.14
CA ILE A 126 -6.98 12.50 29.76
C ILE A 126 -8.50 12.64 29.63
N LYS A 127 -9.28 12.15 30.60
CA LYS A 127 -10.73 12.27 30.60
C LYS A 127 -11.14 13.75 30.61
N ASP A 128 -10.56 14.55 31.49
CA ASP A 128 -10.84 15.99 31.61
C ASP A 128 -10.48 16.74 30.33
N ALA A 129 -9.32 16.44 29.72
CA ALA A 129 -8.92 17.02 28.44
C ALA A 129 -9.88 16.64 27.30
N SER A 130 -10.36 15.39 27.27
CA SER A 130 -11.32 14.93 26.26
C SER A 130 -12.68 15.59 26.40
N GLU A 131 -13.12 15.82 27.64
CA GLU A 131 -14.37 16.49 27.94
C GLU A 131 -14.29 18.00 27.62
N LYS A 132 -13.17 18.66 27.95
CA LYS A 132 -12.88 20.04 27.54
C LYS A 132 -12.90 20.17 26.00
N GLN A 133 -12.28 19.24 25.27
CA GLN A 133 -12.31 19.26 23.81
C GLN A 133 -13.72 19.08 23.23
N ARG A 134 -14.54 18.20 23.83
CA ARG A 134 -15.95 18.02 23.46
C ARG A 134 -16.75 19.30 23.68
N THR A 135 -16.52 19.95 24.81
CA THR A 135 -17.15 21.23 25.17
C THR A 135 -16.69 22.36 24.23
N ARG A 136 -15.41 22.43 23.86
CA ARG A 136 -14.87 23.38 22.87
C ARG A 136 -15.51 23.20 21.50
N LYS A 137 -15.61 21.97 20.99
CA LYS A 137 -16.29 21.69 19.70
C LYS A 137 -17.76 22.15 19.73
N THR A 138 -18.42 21.99 20.86
CA THR A 138 -19.83 22.41 21.03
C THR A 138 -19.96 23.95 21.13
N LYS A 139 -19.03 24.62 21.86
CA LYS A 139 -18.97 26.09 21.93
C LYS A 139 -18.59 26.69 20.57
N PHE A 140 -17.60 26.13 19.87
CA PHE A 140 -17.21 26.56 18.52
C PHE A 140 -18.37 26.45 17.52
N ARG A 141 -19.13 25.35 17.54
CA ARG A 141 -20.37 25.22 16.74
C ARG A 141 -21.41 26.27 17.11
N LYS A 142 -21.60 26.55 18.40
CA LYS A 142 -22.53 27.59 18.88
C LYS A 142 -22.06 29.00 18.51
N SER A 143 -20.73 29.28 18.56
CA SER A 143 -20.21 30.61 18.17
C SER A 143 -20.36 30.89 16.68
N ILE A 144 -20.19 29.88 15.82
CA ILE A 144 -20.46 30.00 14.38
C ILE A 144 -21.95 30.32 14.12
N ILE A 145 -22.85 29.68 14.88
CA ILE A 145 -24.30 29.90 14.77
C ILE A 145 -24.71 31.28 15.30
N LEU A 146 -24.00 31.80 16.31
CA LEU A 146 -24.30 33.07 16.96
C LEU A 146 -23.52 34.28 16.43
N GLY A 147 -22.62 34.09 15.40
CA GLY A 147 -21.88 35.16 14.75
C GLY A 147 -20.85 35.87 15.64
N ILE A 148 -20.30 35.20 16.65
CA ILE A 148 -19.26 35.73 17.56
C ILE A 148 -17.94 35.86 16.80
N LYS A 149 -17.29 37.04 16.93
CA LYS A 149 -16.03 37.35 16.19
C LYS A 149 -14.88 36.44 16.59
N LYS A 150 -14.03 36.12 15.60
CA LYS A 150 -12.88 35.21 15.69
C LYS A 150 -11.84 35.65 16.73
N GLU A 151 -11.72 36.94 16.99
CA GLU A 151 -10.76 37.58 17.93
C GLU A 151 -11.00 37.18 19.41
N GLU A 152 -12.25 37.06 19.83
CA GLU A 152 -12.59 36.60 21.19
C GLU A 152 -12.30 35.10 21.42
N LEU A 153 -12.20 34.31 20.34
CA LEU A 153 -11.87 32.89 20.38
C LEU A 153 -10.35 32.64 20.44
N GLU A 154 -9.53 33.53 19.88
CA GLU A 154 -8.06 33.40 19.83
C GLU A 154 -7.42 33.76 21.17
N GLU A 155 -8.02 34.66 21.97
CA GLU A 155 -7.50 35.01 23.30
C GLU A 155 -7.67 33.86 24.31
N PHE A 156 -8.70 33.02 24.11
CA PHE A 156 -8.96 31.84 24.93
C PHE A 156 -8.06 30.66 24.58
N ASP A 157 -7.49 30.62 23.40
CA ASP A 157 -6.71 29.46 22.88
C ASP A 157 -5.23 29.50 23.25
N LYS A 158 -4.68 30.68 23.58
CA LYS A 158 -3.26 30.87 23.94
C LYS A 158 -2.83 30.27 25.28
N SER A 159 -3.75 29.89 26.14
CA SER A 159 -3.46 29.42 27.51
C SER A 159 -3.23 27.89 27.62
N GLU A 160 -3.40 27.09 26.56
CA GLU A 160 -3.31 25.62 26.63
C GLU A 160 -2.57 25.00 25.44
N GLU A 161 -1.34 25.42 25.19
CA GLU A 161 -0.54 24.99 24.03
C GLU A 161 0.01 23.53 24.10
N ASN A 162 -0.33 22.77 25.13
CA ASN A 162 0.24 21.42 25.36
C ASN A 162 -0.71 20.24 25.18
N TYR A 163 -1.83 20.39 24.47
CA TYR A 163 -2.72 19.25 24.16
C TYR A 163 -2.30 18.52 22.90
N ILE A 164 -1.80 17.29 23.04
CA ILE A 164 -1.46 16.40 21.92
C ILE A 164 -2.67 15.52 21.58
N PRO A 165 -3.38 15.74 20.46
CA PRO A 165 -4.58 14.96 20.08
C PRO A 165 -4.34 13.44 19.88
N GLY A 166 -3.07 12.99 19.83
CA GLY A 166 -2.70 11.59 19.65
C GLY A 166 -2.75 10.71 20.91
N MET A 167 -3.09 11.29 22.07
CA MET A 167 -3.02 10.63 23.37
C MET A 167 -4.25 9.77 23.73
N LEU A 168 -5.24 9.69 22.83
CA LEU A 168 -6.50 8.95 23.04
C LEU A 168 -6.37 7.43 22.83
N MET A 169 -5.20 6.94 22.41
CA MET A 169 -5.00 5.52 22.11
C MET A 169 -3.87 4.95 22.99
N SER A 170 -4.16 3.87 23.74
CA SER A 170 -3.14 3.20 24.55
C SER A 170 -1.97 2.66 23.69
N ARG A 171 -0.79 2.59 24.28
CA ARG A 171 0.43 2.11 23.60
C ARG A 171 0.25 0.70 23.02
N GLU A 172 -0.48 -0.19 23.73
CA GLU A 172 -0.76 -1.54 23.26
C GLU A 172 -1.56 -1.53 21.94
N LYS A 173 -2.61 -0.72 21.86
CA LYS A 173 -3.41 -0.57 20.64
C LYS A 173 -2.57 -0.03 19.50
N ARG A 174 -1.71 0.95 19.78
CA ARG A 174 -0.80 1.52 18.77
C ARG A 174 0.22 0.49 18.28
N VAL A 175 0.80 -0.31 19.19
CA VAL A 175 1.72 -1.40 18.84
C VAL A 175 1.01 -2.46 17.99
N LEU A 176 -0.24 -2.80 18.33
CA LEU A 176 -1.03 -3.75 17.56
C LEU A 176 -1.30 -3.24 16.14
N ILE A 177 -1.70 -1.99 16.01
CA ILE A 177 -1.93 -1.34 14.70
C ILE A 177 -0.63 -1.32 13.89
N ASP A 178 0.49 -0.93 14.51
CA ASP A 178 1.79 -0.88 13.87
C ASP A 178 2.20 -2.26 13.34
N ARG A 179 2.08 -3.29 14.15
CA ARG A 179 2.33 -4.68 13.74
C ARG A 179 1.41 -5.12 12.60
N ALA A 180 0.12 -4.81 12.70
CA ALA A 180 -0.86 -5.17 11.67
C ALA A 180 -0.53 -4.48 10.33
N VAL A 181 -0.24 -3.17 10.34
CA VAL A 181 0.13 -2.44 9.12
C VAL A 181 1.38 -3.02 8.48
N TRP A 182 2.46 -3.24 9.26
CA TRP A 182 3.69 -3.81 8.71
C TRP A 182 3.54 -5.25 8.23
N THR A 183 2.70 -6.06 8.88
CA THR A 183 2.35 -7.40 8.43
C THR A 183 1.61 -7.35 7.09
N LEU A 184 0.61 -6.47 6.95
CA LEU A 184 -0.10 -6.29 5.67
C LEU A 184 0.82 -5.79 4.56
N VAL A 185 1.73 -4.86 4.85
CA VAL A 185 2.75 -4.41 3.89
C VAL A 185 3.65 -5.57 3.46
N ALA A 186 4.13 -6.38 4.42
CA ALA A 186 4.96 -7.54 4.10
C ALA A 186 4.23 -8.57 3.22
N ILE A 187 2.96 -8.87 3.53
CA ILE A 187 2.12 -9.76 2.71
C ILE A 187 1.94 -9.18 1.30
N ALA A 188 1.64 -7.88 1.19
CA ALA A 188 1.45 -7.23 -0.11
C ALA A 188 2.74 -7.26 -0.96
N VAL A 189 3.89 -7.00 -0.36
CA VAL A 189 5.20 -7.08 -1.03
C VAL A 189 5.50 -8.52 -1.47
N PHE A 190 5.27 -9.50 -0.59
CA PHE A 190 5.46 -10.91 -0.90
C PHE A 190 4.56 -11.35 -2.07
N MET A 191 3.26 -11.07 -2.02
CA MET A 191 2.32 -11.40 -3.08
C MET A 191 2.67 -10.73 -4.41
N THR A 192 3.09 -9.46 -4.36
CA THR A 192 3.59 -8.72 -5.53
C THR A 192 4.80 -9.45 -6.15
N GLY A 193 5.74 -9.89 -5.32
CA GLY A 193 6.92 -10.67 -5.74
C GLY A 193 6.53 -12.00 -6.39
N VAL A 194 5.66 -12.78 -5.76
CA VAL A 194 5.19 -14.08 -6.26
C VAL A 194 4.48 -13.91 -7.61
N ILE A 195 3.50 -13.01 -7.70
CA ILE A 195 2.77 -12.79 -8.95
C ILE A 195 3.70 -12.29 -10.05
N SER A 196 4.62 -11.36 -9.75
CA SER A 196 5.62 -10.89 -10.73
C SER A 196 6.51 -12.01 -11.21
N TYR A 197 6.96 -12.90 -10.33
CA TYR A 197 7.73 -14.08 -10.69
C TYR A 197 6.95 -15.01 -11.62
N MET A 198 5.68 -15.29 -11.30
CA MET A 198 4.79 -16.10 -12.17
C MET A 198 4.62 -15.45 -13.55
N MET A 199 4.38 -14.13 -13.60
CA MET A 199 4.23 -13.38 -14.85
C MET A 199 5.48 -13.39 -15.72
N LEU A 200 6.67 -13.52 -15.14
CA LEU A 200 7.95 -13.55 -15.88
C LEU A 200 8.39 -14.95 -16.30
N ASN A 201 8.06 -15.96 -15.51
CA ASN A 201 8.63 -17.31 -15.64
C ASN A 201 7.58 -18.42 -15.76
N GLY A 202 6.30 -18.14 -15.47
CA GLY A 202 5.23 -19.15 -15.43
C GLY A 202 4.69 -19.58 -16.80
N TYR A 203 5.44 -19.40 -17.88
CA TYR A 203 5.03 -19.79 -19.23
C TYR A 203 6.20 -20.22 -20.10
N THR A 204 5.94 -21.05 -21.13
CA THR A 204 6.93 -21.46 -22.12
C THR A 204 7.23 -20.33 -23.09
N LYS A 205 8.49 -19.93 -23.20
CA LYS A 205 8.93 -18.89 -24.16
C LYS A 205 9.18 -19.48 -25.53
N PHE A 206 8.87 -18.74 -26.58
CA PHE A 206 9.24 -19.09 -27.93
C PHE A 206 10.72 -18.76 -28.18
N GLU A 207 11.54 -19.76 -28.38
CA GLU A 207 13.00 -19.64 -28.56
C GLU A 207 13.43 -19.54 -30.03
N GLY A 208 12.51 -19.20 -30.94
CA GLY A 208 12.82 -19.08 -32.38
C GLY A 208 12.75 -20.39 -33.15
N LYS A 209 12.55 -21.54 -32.52
CA LYS A 209 12.41 -22.85 -33.19
C LYS A 209 10.97 -23.06 -33.64
N TYR A 210 10.68 -22.68 -34.88
CA TYR A 210 9.37 -22.93 -35.49
C TYR A 210 9.23 -24.41 -35.90
N ARG A 211 8.11 -25.03 -35.57
CA ARG A 211 7.78 -26.44 -35.84
C ARG A 211 6.33 -26.58 -36.32
N GLY A 212 5.88 -25.67 -37.19
CA GLY A 212 4.50 -25.68 -37.70
C GLY A 212 3.46 -25.14 -36.78
N GLN A 213 3.84 -24.34 -35.75
CA GLN A 213 2.86 -23.68 -34.84
C GLN A 213 2.10 -22.59 -35.59
N THR A 214 0.84 -22.34 -35.17
CA THR A 214 0.06 -21.19 -35.64
C THR A 214 0.46 -19.93 -34.83
N VAL A 215 0.82 -18.85 -35.52
CA VAL A 215 1.09 -17.56 -34.89
C VAL A 215 -0.22 -16.89 -34.53
N VAL A 216 -0.47 -16.57 -33.27
CA VAL A 216 -1.67 -15.87 -32.80
C VAL A 216 -1.28 -14.51 -32.26
N VAL A 217 -1.72 -13.44 -32.91
CA VAL A 217 -1.45 -12.07 -32.47
C VAL A 217 -2.66 -11.55 -31.71
N LEU A 218 -2.49 -11.27 -30.41
CA LEU A 218 -3.57 -10.72 -29.60
C LEU A 218 -3.73 -9.24 -29.84
N GLY A 219 -4.97 -8.81 -29.99
CA GLY A 219 -5.37 -7.43 -30.11
C GLY A 219 -4.97 -6.59 -28.87
N ALA A 220 -4.86 -5.29 -29.09
CA ALA A 220 -4.69 -4.30 -28.03
C ALA A 220 -5.68 -3.17 -28.31
N LYS A 221 -5.28 -2.00 -28.60
CA LYS A 221 -6.18 -0.90 -28.92
C LYS A 221 -5.91 -0.36 -30.33
N VAL A 222 -6.96 0.10 -31.00
CA VAL A 222 -6.84 0.86 -32.26
C VAL A 222 -7.18 2.33 -32.05
N ASN A 223 -6.57 3.21 -32.85
CA ASN A 223 -6.83 4.64 -32.92
C ASN A 223 -7.43 4.93 -34.31
N GLY A 224 -8.76 4.93 -34.42
CA GLY A 224 -9.43 4.87 -35.72
C GLY A 224 -8.97 3.65 -36.51
N ASN A 225 -8.53 3.83 -37.76
CA ASN A 225 -8.07 2.76 -38.63
C ASN A 225 -6.55 2.45 -38.52
N LYS A 226 -5.90 2.89 -37.45
CA LYS A 226 -4.45 2.67 -37.23
C LYS A 226 -4.21 1.90 -35.92
N PRO A 227 -3.26 0.97 -35.90
CA PRO A 227 -2.91 0.29 -34.67
C PRO A 227 -2.32 1.27 -33.65
N SER A 228 -2.69 1.12 -32.37
CA SER A 228 -1.97 1.80 -31.27
C SER A 228 -0.50 1.39 -31.26
N GLN A 229 0.34 2.13 -30.55
CA GLN A 229 1.77 1.80 -30.46
C GLN A 229 2.00 0.39 -29.85
N SER A 230 1.20 -0.01 -28.85
CA SER A 230 1.28 -1.35 -28.27
C SER A 230 0.91 -2.42 -29.30
N LEU A 231 -0.19 -2.23 -30.03
CA LEU A 231 -0.59 -3.15 -31.08
C LEU A 231 0.44 -3.22 -32.21
N ARG A 232 1.06 -2.10 -32.58
CA ARG A 232 2.14 -2.08 -33.56
C ARG A 232 3.33 -2.93 -33.13
N TYR A 233 3.76 -2.86 -31.88
CA TYR A 233 4.86 -3.72 -31.38
C TYR A 233 4.53 -5.20 -31.51
N ARG A 234 3.26 -5.61 -31.26
CA ARG A 234 2.82 -7.00 -31.46
C ARG A 234 2.87 -7.39 -32.93
N LEU A 235 2.36 -6.53 -33.79
CA LEU A 235 2.40 -6.77 -35.25
C LEU A 235 3.81 -6.85 -35.80
N ASP A 236 4.69 -5.92 -35.41
CA ASP A 236 6.11 -5.95 -35.81
C ASP A 236 6.82 -7.22 -35.30
N GLY A 237 6.47 -7.69 -34.09
CA GLY A 237 6.95 -8.96 -33.56
C GLY A 237 6.49 -10.15 -34.37
N SER A 238 5.22 -10.18 -34.77
CA SER A 238 4.68 -11.26 -35.60
C SER A 238 5.25 -11.27 -37.03
N ILE A 239 5.47 -10.07 -37.62
CA ILE A 239 6.09 -9.93 -38.94
C ILE A 239 7.49 -10.55 -38.94
N LYS A 240 8.28 -10.42 -37.88
CA LYS A 240 9.61 -11.06 -37.78
C LYS A 240 9.51 -12.59 -37.86
N ILE A 241 8.54 -13.20 -37.17
CA ILE A 241 8.31 -14.65 -37.21
C ILE A 241 7.82 -15.05 -38.61
N LEU A 242 6.82 -14.35 -39.18
CA LEU A 242 6.20 -14.68 -40.45
C LEU A 242 7.17 -14.51 -41.65
N LYS A 243 8.09 -13.55 -41.56
CA LYS A 243 9.12 -13.37 -42.61
C LYS A 243 10.24 -14.42 -42.51
N ALA A 244 10.59 -14.82 -41.29
CA ALA A 244 11.57 -15.88 -41.06
C ALA A 244 11.03 -17.28 -41.48
N HIS A 245 9.70 -17.50 -41.39
CA HIS A 245 9.03 -18.77 -41.66
C HIS A 245 7.90 -18.57 -42.67
N LYS A 246 8.18 -18.83 -43.94
CA LYS A 246 7.26 -18.56 -45.06
C LYS A 246 6.01 -19.43 -45.06
N ASP A 247 6.06 -20.61 -44.48
CA ASP A 247 4.96 -21.55 -44.29
C ASP A 247 4.08 -21.22 -43.06
N ALA A 248 4.55 -20.33 -42.14
CA ALA A 248 3.79 -19.98 -40.95
C ALA A 248 2.48 -19.26 -41.28
N LYS A 249 1.38 -19.74 -40.70
CA LYS A 249 0.06 -19.11 -40.73
C LYS A 249 -0.18 -18.27 -39.49
N CYS A 250 -0.96 -17.18 -39.63
CA CYS A 250 -1.20 -16.20 -38.57
C CYS A 250 -2.69 -16.00 -38.36
N ILE A 251 -3.14 -16.07 -37.10
CA ILE A 251 -4.45 -15.62 -36.68
C ILE A 251 -4.26 -14.24 -36.00
N VAL A 252 -4.98 -13.23 -36.51
CA VAL A 252 -5.10 -11.93 -35.85
C VAL A 252 -6.43 -11.92 -35.07
N SER A 253 -6.35 -11.76 -33.74
CA SER A 253 -7.51 -11.90 -32.87
C SER A 253 -7.76 -10.65 -32.04
N GLY A 254 -8.94 -10.05 -32.21
CA GLY A 254 -9.41 -8.88 -31.50
C GLY A 254 -10.65 -8.29 -32.13
N GLY A 255 -11.73 -8.26 -31.35
CA GLY A 255 -12.99 -7.63 -31.77
C GLY A 255 -12.96 -6.11 -31.66
N GLN A 256 -14.10 -5.48 -31.78
CA GLN A 256 -14.29 -4.05 -31.64
C GLN A 256 -14.38 -3.69 -30.15
N GLY A 257 -13.41 -2.94 -29.66
CA GLY A 257 -13.35 -2.45 -28.28
C GLY A 257 -14.28 -1.25 -28.04
N LYS A 258 -14.53 -0.95 -26.76
CA LYS A 258 -15.38 0.20 -26.40
C LYS A 258 -14.78 1.53 -26.90
N GLY A 259 -15.54 2.22 -27.75
CA GLY A 259 -15.14 3.49 -28.35
C GLY A 259 -14.23 3.35 -29.58
N GLU A 260 -14.11 2.16 -30.14
CA GLU A 260 -13.48 1.89 -31.42
C GLU A 260 -14.52 1.86 -32.54
N THR A 261 -14.12 2.25 -33.75
CA THR A 261 -15.00 2.29 -34.92
C THR A 261 -14.90 1.04 -35.79
N VAL A 262 -13.82 0.27 -35.59
CA VAL A 262 -13.50 -0.95 -36.33
C VAL A 262 -12.97 -2.02 -35.42
N ALA A 263 -13.08 -3.29 -35.82
CA ALA A 263 -12.46 -4.36 -35.02
C ALA A 263 -10.95 -4.31 -35.14
N GLU A 264 -10.27 -4.62 -34.00
CA GLU A 264 -8.80 -4.63 -33.92
C GLU A 264 -8.19 -5.58 -34.97
N ALA A 265 -8.76 -6.77 -35.14
CA ALA A 265 -8.28 -7.78 -36.09
C ALA A 265 -8.31 -7.32 -37.57
N ASP A 266 -9.27 -6.46 -37.94
CA ASP A 266 -9.31 -5.90 -39.30
C ASP A 266 -8.14 -4.92 -39.54
N VAL A 267 -7.86 -4.07 -38.58
CA VAL A 267 -6.68 -3.15 -38.61
C VAL A 267 -5.37 -3.93 -38.62
N MET A 268 -5.32 -5.03 -37.84
CA MET A 268 -4.13 -5.90 -37.78
C MET A 268 -3.87 -6.56 -39.11
N ARG A 269 -4.90 -7.11 -39.79
CA ARG A 269 -4.77 -7.68 -41.12
C ARG A 269 -4.22 -6.67 -42.11
N GLU A 270 -4.82 -5.49 -42.20
CA GLU A 270 -4.38 -4.44 -43.15
C GLU A 270 -2.90 -4.04 -42.89
N TYR A 271 -2.49 -4.01 -41.63
CA TYR A 271 -1.10 -3.72 -41.26
C TYR A 271 -0.14 -4.84 -41.76
N LEU A 272 -0.53 -6.11 -41.58
CA LEU A 272 0.28 -7.25 -42.04
C LEU A 272 0.40 -7.29 -43.58
N LEU A 273 -0.72 -7.07 -44.29
CA LEU A 273 -0.74 -6.99 -45.77
C LEU A 273 0.19 -5.90 -46.30
N LYS A 274 0.14 -4.67 -45.70
CA LYS A 274 1.03 -3.55 -46.03
C LYS A 274 2.50 -3.83 -45.80
N ASN A 275 2.81 -4.79 -44.93
CA ASN A 275 4.19 -5.20 -44.61
C ASN A 275 4.63 -6.46 -45.36
N GLY A 276 3.85 -6.88 -46.37
CA GLY A 276 4.24 -7.95 -47.31
C GLY A 276 3.97 -9.37 -46.79
N ILE A 277 3.02 -9.52 -45.86
CA ILE A 277 2.52 -10.88 -45.52
C ILE A 277 1.35 -11.23 -46.44
N GLU A 278 1.42 -12.39 -47.07
CA GLU A 278 0.44 -12.87 -48.02
C GLU A 278 -0.96 -13.09 -47.39
N ARG A 279 -2.03 -12.76 -48.10
CA ARG A 279 -3.42 -12.81 -47.62
C ARG A 279 -3.83 -14.21 -47.17
N ASP A 280 -3.42 -15.24 -47.88
CA ASP A 280 -3.72 -16.66 -47.58
C ASP A 280 -3.08 -17.18 -46.30
N ARG A 281 -2.17 -16.42 -45.75
CA ARG A 281 -1.50 -16.72 -44.48
C ARG A 281 -2.16 -16.05 -43.29
N ILE A 282 -3.12 -15.12 -43.47
CA ILE A 282 -3.75 -14.31 -42.45
C ILE A 282 -5.19 -14.72 -42.21
N PHE A 283 -5.50 -15.21 -41.03
CA PHE A 283 -6.84 -15.58 -40.59
C PHE A 283 -7.35 -14.54 -39.56
N ILE A 284 -8.64 -14.18 -39.67
CA ILE A 284 -9.21 -13.07 -38.88
C ILE A 284 -10.18 -13.61 -37.84
N GLU A 285 -9.99 -13.26 -36.60
CA GLU A 285 -10.93 -13.41 -35.50
C GLU A 285 -11.29 -12.01 -34.97
N ASN A 286 -12.49 -11.51 -35.25
CA ASN A 286 -12.93 -10.15 -34.95
C ASN A 286 -14.17 -10.06 -34.05
N LYS A 287 -14.50 -11.15 -33.31
CA LYS A 287 -15.69 -11.22 -32.44
C LYS A 287 -15.35 -11.15 -30.94
N SER A 288 -14.11 -11.45 -30.56
CA SER A 288 -13.69 -11.53 -29.18
C SER A 288 -13.76 -10.17 -28.45
N LYS A 289 -14.14 -10.21 -27.17
CA LYS A 289 -14.27 -9.03 -26.30
C LYS A 289 -13.26 -9.04 -25.12
N ASN A 290 -12.56 -10.14 -24.92
CA ASN A 290 -11.60 -10.31 -23.84
C ASN A 290 -10.55 -11.36 -24.21
N THR A 291 -9.49 -11.48 -23.39
CA THR A 291 -8.36 -12.39 -23.68
C THR A 291 -8.77 -13.86 -23.75
N ARG A 292 -9.68 -14.31 -22.90
CA ARG A 292 -10.17 -15.69 -22.93
C ARG A 292 -10.84 -15.98 -24.29
N GLN A 293 -11.73 -15.11 -24.74
CA GLN A 293 -12.39 -15.24 -26.04
C GLN A 293 -11.40 -15.12 -27.20
N ASN A 294 -10.37 -14.26 -27.11
CA ASN A 294 -9.32 -14.22 -28.13
C ASN A 294 -8.68 -15.60 -28.34
N ILE A 295 -8.32 -16.30 -27.26
CA ILE A 295 -7.68 -17.63 -27.35
C ILE A 295 -8.70 -18.68 -27.79
N GLU A 296 -9.90 -18.68 -27.21
CA GLU A 296 -10.97 -19.64 -27.51
C GLU A 296 -11.38 -19.58 -28.98
N PHE A 297 -11.72 -18.40 -29.49
CA PHE A 297 -12.16 -18.24 -30.90
C PHE A 297 -11.01 -18.44 -31.89
N SER A 298 -9.74 -18.11 -31.47
CA SER A 298 -8.57 -18.49 -32.27
C SER A 298 -8.41 -20.00 -32.37
N LYS A 299 -8.71 -20.76 -31.31
CA LYS A 299 -8.67 -22.23 -31.33
C LYS A 299 -9.72 -22.77 -32.28
N GLU A 300 -10.98 -22.26 -32.22
CA GLU A 300 -12.06 -22.66 -33.12
C GLU A 300 -11.69 -22.36 -34.58
N LEU A 301 -11.17 -21.16 -34.84
CA LEU A 301 -10.75 -20.74 -36.17
C LEU A 301 -9.60 -21.59 -36.69
N ALA A 302 -8.63 -21.91 -35.85
CA ALA A 302 -7.54 -22.82 -36.21
C ALA A 302 -8.06 -24.21 -36.59
N LYS A 303 -8.97 -24.77 -35.77
CA LYS A 303 -9.60 -26.08 -36.05
C LYS A 303 -10.36 -26.06 -37.38
N LYS A 304 -11.15 -25.03 -37.62
CA LYS A 304 -11.97 -24.87 -38.87
C LYS A 304 -11.09 -24.80 -40.11
N ASN A 305 -9.91 -24.25 -40.04
CA ASN A 305 -8.99 -24.06 -41.16
C ASN A 305 -7.86 -25.08 -41.22
N ASN A 306 -7.92 -26.17 -40.44
CA ASN A 306 -6.91 -27.22 -40.37
C ASN A 306 -5.51 -26.67 -39.98
N LEU A 307 -5.46 -25.62 -39.14
CA LEU A 307 -4.25 -25.08 -38.63
C LEU A 307 -3.79 -25.82 -37.36
N SER A 308 -2.51 -25.71 -37.04
CA SER A 308 -1.94 -26.29 -35.80
C SER A 308 -2.62 -25.71 -34.55
N GLN A 309 -2.95 -26.61 -33.58
CA GLN A 309 -3.41 -26.23 -32.27
C GLN A 309 -2.25 -25.89 -31.29
N LYS A 310 -1.01 -25.80 -31.78
CA LYS A 310 0.16 -25.30 -31.06
C LYS A 310 0.32 -23.83 -31.41
N PHE A 311 0.23 -22.94 -30.44
CA PHE A 311 0.19 -21.50 -30.68
C PHE A 311 1.47 -20.79 -30.28
N ILE A 312 2.01 -19.97 -31.19
CA ILE A 312 2.98 -18.91 -30.84
C ILE A 312 2.17 -17.65 -30.58
N VAL A 313 1.92 -17.34 -29.31
CA VAL A 313 1.11 -16.18 -28.94
C VAL A 313 1.99 -14.93 -28.83
N VAL A 314 1.70 -13.96 -29.68
CA VAL A 314 2.40 -12.66 -29.73
C VAL A 314 1.62 -11.61 -28.95
N THR A 315 2.18 -11.15 -27.84
CA THR A 315 1.57 -10.10 -27.01
C THR A 315 2.65 -9.39 -26.19
N ASP A 316 2.29 -8.39 -25.37
CA ASP A 316 3.22 -7.75 -24.42
C ASP A 316 3.73 -8.74 -23.38
N LYS A 317 4.99 -8.57 -22.94
CA LYS A 317 5.62 -9.48 -21.96
C LYS A 317 4.81 -9.69 -20.68
N TYR A 318 4.20 -8.63 -20.14
CA TYR A 318 3.39 -8.70 -18.92
C TYR A 318 2.12 -9.56 -19.11
N HIS A 319 1.60 -9.69 -20.32
CA HIS A 319 0.34 -10.36 -20.63
C HIS A 319 0.48 -11.85 -20.96
N LEU A 320 1.71 -12.35 -21.20
CA LEU A 320 1.97 -13.73 -21.63
C LEU A 320 1.52 -14.78 -20.62
N TYR A 321 1.72 -14.53 -19.33
CA TYR A 321 1.33 -15.48 -18.29
C TYR A 321 -0.18 -15.77 -18.32
N ARG A 322 -1.01 -14.73 -18.37
CA ARG A 322 -2.47 -14.88 -18.41
C ARG A 322 -2.93 -15.52 -19.71
N ALA A 323 -2.34 -15.16 -20.85
CA ALA A 323 -2.60 -15.83 -22.12
C ALA A 323 -2.23 -17.32 -22.07
N SER A 324 -1.12 -17.70 -21.43
CA SER A 324 -0.71 -19.09 -21.26
C SER A 324 -1.68 -19.89 -20.40
N ASN A 325 -2.22 -19.29 -19.34
CA ASN A 325 -3.23 -19.94 -18.49
C ASN A 325 -4.50 -20.26 -19.26
N TYR A 326 -5.01 -19.34 -20.09
CA TYR A 326 -6.16 -19.63 -20.97
C TYR A 326 -5.85 -20.72 -22.00
N CYS A 327 -4.64 -20.71 -22.59
CA CYS A 327 -4.22 -21.79 -23.47
C CYS A 327 -4.19 -23.14 -22.74
N LYS A 328 -3.66 -23.19 -21.53
CA LYS A 328 -3.61 -24.40 -20.69
C LYS A 328 -5.01 -24.94 -20.38
N VAL A 329 -5.93 -24.07 -19.95
CA VAL A 329 -7.34 -24.46 -19.67
C VAL A 329 -8.01 -25.03 -20.92
N LEU A 330 -7.69 -24.47 -22.10
CA LEU A 330 -8.25 -24.90 -23.37
C LEU A 330 -7.49 -26.07 -24.03
N GLY A 331 -6.45 -26.62 -23.39
CA GLY A 331 -5.65 -27.71 -23.94
C GLY A 331 -4.84 -27.33 -25.19
N ILE A 332 -4.40 -26.07 -25.27
CA ILE A 332 -3.57 -25.53 -26.35
C ILE A 332 -2.10 -25.51 -25.92
N GLU A 333 -1.20 -26.07 -26.74
CA GLU A 333 0.23 -25.98 -26.52
C GLU A 333 0.72 -24.56 -26.80
N PHE A 334 1.24 -23.88 -25.78
CA PHE A 334 1.55 -22.45 -25.78
C PHE A 334 3.06 -22.18 -25.86
N TYR A 335 3.42 -21.22 -26.73
CA TYR A 335 4.74 -20.64 -26.85
C TYR A 335 4.61 -19.10 -26.86
N GLY A 336 5.13 -18.43 -25.85
CA GLY A 336 4.99 -16.98 -25.69
C GLY A 336 6.06 -16.19 -26.45
N TYR A 337 5.65 -15.28 -27.33
CA TYR A 337 6.54 -14.29 -27.94
C TYR A 337 6.21 -12.90 -27.37
N GLY A 338 6.98 -12.47 -26.38
CA GLY A 338 6.79 -11.21 -25.66
C GLY A 338 7.43 -10.02 -26.36
N VAL A 339 6.60 -9.02 -26.72
CA VAL A 339 7.08 -7.77 -27.27
C VAL A 339 7.31 -6.72 -26.18
N LYS A 340 8.05 -5.64 -26.53
CA LYS A 340 8.30 -4.53 -25.61
C LYS A 340 7.03 -3.74 -25.32
N THR A 341 6.92 -3.22 -24.12
CA THR A 341 5.85 -2.29 -23.71
C THR A 341 6.38 -0.86 -23.75
N ARG A 342 5.50 0.12 -23.97
CA ARG A 342 5.84 1.54 -23.83
C ARG A 342 6.38 1.81 -22.42
N LYS A 343 7.53 2.51 -22.33
CA LYS A 343 8.23 2.75 -21.06
C LYS A 343 7.37 3.51 -20.04
N ASP A 344 6.61 4.50 -20.50
CA ASP A 344 5.71 5.33 -19.69
C ASP A 344 4.47 4.58 -19.16
N LEU A 345 4.12 3.45 -19.75
CA LEU A 345 2.94 2.65 -19.39
C LEU A 345 3.30 1.31 -18.68
N VAL A 346 4.58 0.97 -18.59
CA VAL A 346 5.02 -0.34 -18.04
C VAL A 346 4.44 -0.57 -16.64
N ILE A 347 4.61 0.37 -15.72
CA ILE A 347 4.17 0.21 -14.33
C ILE A 347 2.65 0.07 -14.26
N SER A 348 1.90 0.94 -14.94
CA SER A 348 0.44 0.89 -14.96
C SER A 348 -0.10 -0.41 -15.54
N TYR A 349 0.47 -0.88 -16.65
CA TYR A 349 0.04 -2.13 -17.28
C TYR A 349 0.45 -3.36 -16.49
N TRP A 350 1.65 -3.33 -15.89
CA TRP A 350 2.12 -4.40 -15.01
C TRP A 350 1.22 -4.54 -13.79
N THR A 351 0.91 -3.43 -13.10
CA THR A 351 0.03 -3.46 -11.92
C THR A 351 -1.38 -3.91 -12.28
N ARG A 352 -1.94 -3.42 -13.39
CA ARG A 352 -3.25 -3.87 -13.88
C ARG A 352 -3.27 -5.37 -14.15
N GLU A 353 -2.22 -5.89 -14.77
CA GLU A 353 -2.12 -7.31 -15.09
C GLU A 353 -1.94 -8.16 -13.83
N MET A 354 -1.14 -7.70 -12.87
CA MET A 354 -1.03 -8.35 -11.55
C MET A 354 -2.40 -8.48 -10.87
N MET A 355 -3.20 -7.42 -10.89
CA MET A 355 -4.55 -7.45 -10.34
C MET A 355 -5.46 -8.44 -11.08
N ALA A 356 -5.34 -8.52 -12.41
CA ALA A 356 -6.09 -9.49 -13.21
C ALA A 356 -5.68 -10.93 -12.89
N VAL A 357 -4.37 -11.19 -12.76
CA VAL A 357 -3.84 -12.51 -12.35
C VAL A 357 -4.28 -12.87 -10.93
N PHE A 358 -4.21 -11.92 -10.00
CA PHE A 358 -4.66 -12.12 -8.62
C PHE A 358 -6.16 -12.45 -8.57
N TYR A 359 -6.98 -11.72 -9.32
CA TYR A 359 -8.41 -11.98 -9.44
C TYR A 359 -8.68 -13.40 -9.97
N GLU A 360 -8.00 -13.82 -11.05
CA GLU A 360 -8.13 -15.16 -11.63
C GLU A 360 -7.66 -16.28 -10.69
N LEU A 361 -6.66 -16.03 -9.84
CA LEU A 361 -6.19 -17.02 -8.87
C LEU A 361 -7.16 -17.25 -7.71
N ILE A 362 -7.96 -16.25 -7.35
CA ILE A 362 -8.88 -16.32 -6.20
C ILE A 362 -10.30 -16.68 -6.64
N LEU A 363 -10.77 -16.13 -7.75
CA LEU A 363 -12.18 -16.16 -8.14
C LEU A 363 -12.41 -16.84 -9.50
N GLY A 364 -11.36 -17.19 -10.23
CA GLY A 364 -11.41 -17.91 -11.52
C GLY A 364 -11.32 -19.38 -11.31
#